data_e387c5215d02aafe3acfdb333f03c594
#
_entry.id   e387c5215d02aafe3acfdb333f03c594
#
_cell.length_a   1.000
_cell.length_b   1.000
_cell.length_c   1.000
_cell.angle_alpha   90.00
_cell.angle_beta   90.00
_cell.angle_gamma   90.00
#
_symmetry.space_group_name_H-M   'P 1'
#
loop_
_entity.id
_entity.type
_entity.pdbx_description
1 polymer ?
#
loop_
_entity_poly.entity_id
_entity_poly.type
_entity_poly.pdbx_seq_one_letter_code
_entity_poly.pdbx_strand_id
1 'polypeptide(L)'
;EKKGKRIGLTILGYVLVIVALLIVLPVVLPPIFGYHTYLSGTDNTGNISKNGSVVYLKTIDEASYKDGNIAAIESADSSGRRVDSYYVDSNDSSAKEIALRDGKGVSYKVVKGQVIAKTPFIGYLNQLCFSAVGIIVTVVIFAAGVAIMMYVNKISKEINTMVEQQAA
;
A
#
# COMPACT_ATOMS: atom_id res chain seq x y z
N GLU A 1 35.01 21.79 -1.73
CA GLU A 1 33.89 21.92 -0.78
C GLU A 1 32.54 22.08 -1.50
N LYS A 2 32.41 22.95 -2.49
CA LYS A 2 31.16 23.17 -3.26
C LYS A 2 30.68 21.91 -4.01
N LYS A 3 31.59 21.08 -4.54
CA LYS A 3 31.25 19.87 -5.30
C LYS A 3 30.63 18.81 -4.38
N GLY A 4 31.16 18.63 -3.17
CA GLY A 4 30.61 17.69 -2.18
C GLY A 4 29.20 18.07 -1.71
N LYS A 5 28.93 19.35 -1.46
CA LYS A 5 27.59 19.87 -1.09
C LYS A 5 26.55 19.61 -2.19
N ARG A 6 26.93 19.72 -3.46
CA ARG A 6 26.04 19.44 -4.61
C ARG A 6 25.67 17.95 -4.69
N ILE A 7 26.66 17.07 -4.54
CA ILE A 7 26.41 15.61 -4.54
C ILE A 7 25.48 15.25 -3.39
N GLY A 8 25.72 15.80 -2.18
CA GLY A 8 24.85 15.57 -1.03
C GLY A 8 23.42 16.03 -1.24
N LEU A 9 23.21 17.21 -1.84
CA LEU A 9 21.87 17.72 -2.17
C LEU A 9 21.18 16.88 -3.24
N THR A 10 21.90 16.42 -4.24
CA THR A 10 21.35 15.52 -5.26
C THR A 10 20.86 14.20 -4.64
N ILE A 11 21.70 13.60 -3.81
CA ILE A 11 21.35 12.36 -3.10
C ILE A 11 20.12 12.59 -2.20
N LEU A 12 20.08 13.68 -1.45
CA LEU A 12 18.94 14.04 -0.61
C LEU A 12 17.65 14.17 -1.42
N GLY A 13 17.69 14.85 -2.57
CA GLY A 13 16.53 14.98 -3.45
C GLY A 13 16.01 13.63 -3.93
N TYR A 14 16.89 12.73 -4.38
CA TYR A 14 16.50 11.38 -4.79
C TYR A 14 15.93 10.57 -3.63
N VAL A 15 16.55 10.63 -2.44
CA VAL A 15 16.07 9.91 -1.25
C VAL A 15 14.66 10.37 -0.88
N LEU A 16 14.37 11.67 -0.89
CA LEU A 16 13.03 12.18 -0.58
C LEU A 16 11.99 11.70 -1.60
N VAL A 17 12.30 11.71 -2.88
CA VAL A 17 11.40 11.21 -3.92
C VAL A 17 11.16 9.70 -3.76
N ILE A 18 12.22 8.92 -3.51
CA ILE A 18 12.10 7.47 -3.31
C ILE A 18 11.26 7.17 -2.06
N VAL A 19 11.46 7.88 -0.95
CA VAL A 19 10.67 7.71 0.27
C VAL A 19 9.19 8.00 0.01
N ALA A 20 8.88 9.11 -0.68
CA ALA A 20 7.50 9.43 -1.03
C ALA A 20 6.86 8.34 -1.92
N LEU A 21 7.58 7.82 -2.90
CA LEU A 21 7.12 6.72 -3.75
C LEU A 21 6.90 5.43 -2.96
N LEU A 22 7.81 5.06 -2.06
CA LEU A 22 7.67 3.87 -1.20
C LEU A 22 6.44 3.95 -0.28
N ILE A 23 6.02 5.15 0.11
CA ILE A 23 4.79 5.36 0.89
C ILE A 23 3.54 5.16 0.01
N VAL A 24 3.54 5.67 -1.21
CA VAL A 24 2.37 5.71 -2.10
C VAL A 24 2.18 4.40 -2.88
N LEU A 25 3.26 3.82 -3.39
CA LEU A 25 3.20 2.66 -4.29
C LEU A 25 2.45 1.45 -3.71
N PRO A 26 2.64 1.03 -2.44
CA PRO A 26 1.93 -0.11 -1.88
C PRO A 26 0.41 0.08 -1.79
N VAL A 27 -0.06 1.32 -1.84
CA VAL A 27 -1.48 1.66 -1.77
C VAL A 27 -2.09 1.85 -3.15
N VAL A 28 -1.35 2.47 -4.07
CA VAL A 28 -1.86 2.84 -5.41
C VAL A 28 -1.67 1.73 -6.44
N LEU A 29 -0.58 0.97 -6.35
CA LEU A 29 -0.29 -0.11 -7.31
C LEU A 29 -1.31 -1.26 -7.30
N PRO A 30 -1.72 -1.82 -6.15
CA PRO A 30 -2.60 -2.98 -6.13
C PRO A 30 -3.92 -2.77 -6.86
N PRO A 31 -4.63 -1.64 -6.70
CA PRO A 31 -5.85 -1.38 -7.47
C PRO A 31 -5.66 -1.36 -8.98
N ILE A 32 -4.50 -0.91 -9.47
CA ILE A 32 -4.18 -0.89 -10.91
C ILE A 32 -4.13 -2.32 -11.48
N PHE A 33 -3.71 -3.30 -10.66
CA PHE A 33 -3.67 -4.72 -11.01
C PHE A 33 -4.95 -5.49 -10.64
N GLY A 34 -6.03 -4.78 -10.26
CA GLY A 34 -7.30 -5.40 -9.89
C GLY A 34 -7.33 -6.03 -8.49
N TYR A 35 -6.39 -5.65 -7.61
CA TYR A 35 -6.40 -6.04 -6.21
C TYR A 35 -7.00 -4.94 -5.35
N HIS A 36 -7.76 -5.34 -4.33
CA HIS A 36 -8.28 -4.41 -3.33
C HIS A 36 -7.45 -4.48 -2.06
N THR A 37 -7.21 -3.33 -1.45
CA THR A 37 -6.45 -3.22 -0.20
C THR A 37 -7.37 -2.87 0.95
N TYR A 38 -7.27 -3.66 2.03
CA TYR A 38 -8.01 -3.41 3.27
C TYR A 38 -7.06 -3.48 4.47
N LEU A 39 -7.45 -2.82 5.55
CA LEU A 39 -6.78 -3.00 6.82
C LEU A 39 -7.18 -4.35 7.44
N SER A 40 -6.24 -5.04 8.04
CA SER A 40 -6.51 -6.26 8.77
C SER A 40 -7.26 -5.95 10.05
N GLY A 41 -8.37 -6.64 10.24
CA GLY A 41 -9.05 -6.78 11.52
C GLY A 41 -8.51 -8.01 12.26
N THR A 42 -9.41 -8.91 12.67
CA THR A 42 -9.04 -10.17 13.32
C THR A 42 -8.52 -11.17 12.28
N ASP A 43 -7.38 -11.80 12.58
CA ASP A 43 -6.82 -12.83 11.73
C ASP A 43 -6.98 -14.22 12.39
N ASN A 44 -7.92 -15.00 11.86
CA ASN A 44 -8.21 -16.35 12.34
C ASN A 44 -7.48 -17.42 11.52
N THR A 45 -6.46 -17.06 10.76
CA THR A 45 -5.67 -18.00 9.96
C THR A 45 -4.40 -18.47 10.67
N GLY A 46 -4.18 -18.03 11.92
CA GLY A 46 -2.99 -18.40 12.71
C GLY A 46 -1.71 -17.63 12.33
N ASN A 47 -1.74 -16.84 11.27
CA ASN A 47 -0.66 -15.93 10.94
C ASN A 47 -0.86 -14.65 11.75
N ILE A 48 0.11 -14.29 12.56
CA ILE A 48 0.04 -13.12 13.43
C ILE A 48 -0.07 -11.85 12.58
N SER A 49 -1.28 -11.49 12.25
CA SER A 49 -1.59 -10.20 11.67
C SER A 49 -1.72 -9.23 12.83
N LYS A 50 -0.64 -8.51 13.11
CA LYS A 50 -0.65 -7.43 14.10
C LYS A 50 -1.50 -6.28 13.57
N ASN A 51 -2.11 -5.51 14.46
CA ASN A 51 -2.73 -4.23 14.13
C ASN A 51 -1.80 -3.44 13.21
N GLY A 52 -2.33 -2.96 12.09
CA GLY A 52 -1.54 -2.23 11.10
C GLY A 52 -1.04 -3.06 9.91
N SER A 53 -1.50 -4.31 9.76
CA SER A 53 -1.27 -5.06 8.52
C SER A 53 -2.25 -4.67 7.43
N VAL A 54 -1.79 -4.71 6.17
CA VAL A 54 -2.65 -4.58 4.99
C VAL A 54 -2.90 -5.97 4.41
N VAL A 55 -4.13 -6.19 4.02
CA VAL A 55 -4.57 -7.39 3.33
C VAL A 55 -4.88 -7.04 1.88
N TYR A 56 -4.28 -7.77 0.96
CA TYR A 56 -4.53 -7.64 -0.48
C TYR A 56 -5.53 -8.70 -0.90
N LEU A 57 -6.64 -8.25 -1.48
CA LEU A 57 -7.75 -9.10 -1.90
C LEU A 57 -7.85 -9.14 -3.41
N LYS A 58 -8.16 -10.32 -3.93
CA LYS A 58 -8.62 -10.51 -5.29
C LYS A 58 -10.11 -10.79 -5.27
N THR A 59 -10.88 -10.10 -6.09
CA THR A 59 -12.26 -10.46 -6.33
C THR A 59 -12.30 -11.75 -7.11
N ILE A 60 -12.95 -12.76 -6.56
CA ILE A 60 -13.25 -14.02 -7.24
C ILE A 60 -14.75 -14.26 -7.14
N ASP A 61 -15.26 -15.12 -8.02
CA ASP A 61 -16.63 -15.61 -7.90
C ASP A 61 -16.78 -16.36 -6.57
N GLU A 62 -17.78 -15.99 -5.79
CA GLU A 62 -18.03 -16.57 -4.47
C GLU A 62 -18.24 -18.09 -4.54
N ALA A 63 -18.80 -18.60 -5.64
CA ALA A 63 -18.93 -20.03 -5.88
C ALA A 63 -17.57 -20.74 -6.09
N SER A 64 -16.50 -20.00 -6.35
CA SER A 64 -15.17 -20.54 -6.62
C SER A 64 -14.32 -20.80 -5.38
N TYR A 65 -14.78 -20.41 -4.18
CA TYR A 65 -14.05 -20.68 -2.94
C TYR A 65 -13.93 -22.18 -2.68
N LYS A 66 -12.73 -22.62 -2.34
CA LYS A 66 -12.38 -24.00 -2.03
C LYS A 66 -11.82 -24.09 -0.61
N ASP A 67 -11.84 -25.31 -0.06
CA ASP A 67 -11.15 -25.57 1.21
C ASP A 67 -9.70 -25.09 1.17
N GLY A 68 -9.28 -24.44 2.25
CA GLY A 68 -7.95 -23.85 2.40
C GLY A 68 -7.79 -22.46 1.79
N ASN A 69 -8.74 -21.95 1.02
CA ASN A 69 -8.71 -20.53 0.64
C ASN A 69 -8.90 -19.65 1.88
N ILE A 70 -8.37 -18.44 1.83
CA ILE A 70 -8.59 -17.46 2.89
C ILE A 70 -9.61 -16.45 2.38
N ALA A 71 -10.77 -16.40 3.02
CA ALA A 71 -11.80 -15.42 2.75
C ALA A 71 -11.63 -14.18 3.64
N ALA A 72 -11.78 -13.01 3.06
CA ALA A 72 -11.86 -11.75 3.78
C ALA A 72 -13.32 -11.39 3.97
N ILE A 73 -13.72 -11.22 5.21
CA ILE A 73 -15.08 -10.90 5.62
C ILE A 73 -15.10 -9.51 6.21
N GLU A 74 -16.15 -8.74 5.92
CA GLU A 74 -16.32 -7.42 6.50
C GLU A 74 -16.31 -7.50 8.03
N SER A 75 -15.40 -6.76 8.67
CA SER A 75 -15.31 -6.73 10.12
C SER A 75 -16.50 -6.00 10.72
N ALA A 76 -17.07 -6.55 11.80
CA ALA A 76 -18.20 -5.94 12.52
C ALA A 76 -17.84 -4.57 13.15
N ASP A 77 -16.56 -4.30 13.34
CA ASP A 77 -16.04 -3.05 13.95
C ASP A 77 -15.88 -1.90 12.94
N SER A 78 -16.67 -1.89 11.87
CA SER A 78 -16.20 -1.29 10.64
C SER A 78 -16.69 0.09 10.32
N SER A 79 -15.73 0.92 10.14
CA SER A 79 -15.72 2.01 9.15
C SER A 79 -15.69 1.51 7.68
N GLY A 80 -16.01 0.24 7.39
CA GLY A 80 -15.96 -0.40 6.06
C GLY A 80 -14.56 -0.62 5.47
N ARG A 81 -13.51 -0.33 6.23
CA ARG A 81 -12.11 -0.40 5.77
C ARG A 81 -11.31 -1.58 6.33
N ARG A 82 -11.90 -2.36 7.22
CA ARG A 82 -11.28 -3.53 7.85
C ARG A 82 -11.94 -4.80 7.42
N VAL A 83 -11.14 -5.84 7.27
CA VAL A 83 -11.60 -7.20 6.98
C VAL A 83 -11.00 -8.17 7.96
N ASP A 84 -11.79 -9.14 8.35
CA ASP A 84 -11.36 -10.30 9.13
C ASP A 84 -11.02 -11.44 8.17
N SER A 85 -9.97 -12.17 8.44
CA SER A 85 -9.50 -13.26 7.58
C SER A 85 -9.80 -14.62 8.22
N TYR A 86 -10.39 -15.52 7.44
CA TYR A 86 -10.75 -16.87 7.86
C TYR A 86 -10.39 -17.89 6.80
N TYR A 87 -9.98 -19.09 7.21
CA TYR A 87 -9.92 -20.23 6.30
C TYR A 87 -11.31 -20.70 5.94
N VAL A 88 -11.52 -20.96 4.67
CA VAL A 88 -12.71 -21.62 4.14
C VAL A 88 -12.61 -23.12 4.42
N ASP A 89 -13.67 -23.72 4.91
CA ASP A 89 -13.83 -25.15 5.10
C ASP A 89 -14.61 -25.76 3.94
N SER A 90 -15.78 -25.19 3.65
CA SER A 90 -16.60 -25.61 2.52
C SER A 90 -17.41 -24.46 1.96
N ASN A 91 -17.97 -24.67 0.78
CA ASN A 91 -18.77 -23.69 0.08
C ASN A 91 -20.09 -24.31 -0.39
N ASP A 92 -21.19 -23.80 0.10
CA ASP A 92 -22.53 -24.14 -0.36
C ASP A 92 -23.08 -23.09 -1.31
N SER A 93 -22.89 -23.31 -2.60
CA SER A 93 -23.36 -22.40 -3.65
C SER A 93 -24.90 -22.34 -3.72
N SER A 94 -25.61 -23.35 -3.25
CA SER A 94 -27.07 -23.42 -3.23
C SER A 94 -27.64 -22.50 -2.15
N ALA A 95 -27.03 -22.53 -0.97
CA ALA A 95 -27.38 -21.66 0.14
C ALA A 95 -26.76 -20.24 0.01
N LYS A 96 -25.78 -20.05 -0.90
CA LYS A 96 -24.95 -18.84 -1.02
C LYS A 96 -24.22 -18.52 0.28
N GLU A 97 -23.66 -19.54 0.89
CA GLU A 97 -22.93 -19.46 2.15
C GLU A 97 -21.57 -20.16 2.06
N ILE A 98 -20.61 -19.62 2.78
CA ILE A 98 -19.28 -20.20 2.96
C ILE A 98 -19.18 -20.64 4.42
N ALA A 99 -18.87 -21.92 4.65
CA ALA A 99 -18.51 -22.41 5.96
C ALA A 99 -17.03 -22.12 6.25
N LEU A 100 -16.78 -21.56 7.40
CA LEU A 100 -15.43 -21.23 7.88
C LEU A 100 -14.94 -22.31 8.83
N ARG A 101 -13.63 -22.50 8.92
CA ARG A 101 -13.03 -23.51 9.83
C ARG A 101 -13.31 -23.27 11.31
N ASP A 102 -13.77 -22.09 11.71
CA ASP A 102 -14.24 -21.81 13.06
C ASP A 102 -15.68 -22.29 13.32
N GLY A 103 -16.30 -22.93 12.35
CA GLY A 103 -17.66 -23.47 12.42
C GLY A 103 -18.76 -22.46 12.11
N LYS A 104 -18.43 -21.24 11.70
CA LYS A 104 -19.41 -20.22 11.32
C LYS A 104 -19.72 -20.31 9.83
N GLY A 105 -21.01 -20.21 9.49
CA GLY A 105 -21.47 -19.95 8.14
C GLY A 105 -21.58 -18.46 7.88
N VAL A 106 -21.10 -18.00 6.73
CA VAL A 106 -21.18 -16.59 6.31
C VAL A 106 -21.78 -16.49 4.93
N SER A 107 -22.72 -15.56 4.77
CA SER A 107 -23.32 -15.28 3.48
C SER A 107 -22.32 -14.62 2.53
N TYR A 108 -22.42 -14.92 1.23
CA TYR A 108 -21.63 -14.29 0.18
C TYR A 108 -21.63 -12.76 0.24
N LYS A 109 -22.70 -12.15 0.72
CA LYS A 109 -22.87 -10.68 0.80
C LYS A 109 -21.81 -9.99 1.66
N VAL A 110 -21.28 -10.66 2.67
CA VAL A 110 -20.29 -10.09 3.60
C VAL A 110 -18.85 -10.44 3.23
N VAL A 111 -18.67 -11.28 2.20
CA VAL A 111 -17.36 -11.66 1.70
C VAL A 111 -16.85 -10.58 0.75
N LYS A 112 -15.69 -10.02 1.04
CA LYS A 112 -15.07 -8.95 0.24
C LYS A 112 -14.13 -9.47 -0.84
N GLY A 113 -13.61 -10.66 -0.70
CA GLY A 113 -12.71 -11.29 -1.65
C GLY A 113 -11.79 -12.34 -1.02
N GLN A 114 -10.98 -12.95 -1.86
CA GLN A 114 -9.95 -13.91 -1.44
C GLN A 114 -8.68 -13.17 -1.04
N VAL A 115 -8.14 -13.51 0.13
CA VAL A 115 -6.85 -12.99 0.60
C VAL A 115 -5.74 -13.66 -0.18
N ILE A 116 -4.91 -12.85 -0.84
CA ILE A 116 -3.75 -13.31 -1.61
C ILE A 116 -2.46 -13.07 -0.86
N ALA A 117 -2.34 -11.92 -0.22
CA ALA A 117 -1.16 -11.55 0.53
C ALA A 117 -1.54 -10.68 1.74
N LYS A 118 -0.68 -10.71 2.75
CA LYS A 118 -0.76 -9.85 3.92
C LYS A 118 0.63 -9.22 4.11
N THR A 119 0.66 -7.93 4.37
CA THR A 119 1.93 -7.23 4.59
C THR A 119 1.88 -6.54 5.95
N PRO A 120 2.71 -6.98 6.90
CA PRO A 120 2.78 -6.36 8.21
C PRO A 120 3.32 -4.92 8.10
N PHE A 121 2.93 -4.06 9.03
CA PHE A 121 3.38 -2.67 9.17
C PHE A 121 2.93 -1.67 8.10
N ILE A 122 2.60 -2.09 6.89
CA ILE A 122 2.15 -1.19 5.81
C ILE A 122 0.79 -0.56 6.13
N GLY A 123 0.00 -1.13 7.02
CA GLY A 123 -1.27 -0.57 7.46
C GLY A 123 -1.13 0.81 8.10
N TYR A 124 -0.05 1.08 8.81
CA TYR A 124 0.22 2.42 9.34
C TYR A 124 0.50 3.42 8.22
N LEU A 125 1.24 3.02 7.20
CA LEU A 125 1.46 3.83 6.01
C LEU A 125 0.17 4.04 5.23
N ASN A 126 -0.68 3.02 5.13
CA ASN A 126 -1.99 3.12 4.51
C ASN A 126 -2.89 4.11 5.27
N GLN A 127 -2.96 4.04 6.60
CA GLN A 127 -3.69 5.02 7.41
C GLN A 127 -3.14 6.44 7.21
N LEU A 128 -1.83 6.59 7.12
CA LEU A 128 -1.18 7.86 6.86
C LEU A 128 -1.58 8.40 5.47
N CYS A 129 -1.51 7.58 4.44
CA CYS A 129 -1.87 7.95 3.06
C CYS A 129 -3.34 8.37 2.90
N PHE A 130 -4.25 7.79 3.68
CA PHE A 130 -5.67 8.14 3.64
C PHE A 130 -6.09 9.22 4.64
N SER A 131 -5.18 9.67 5.51
CA SER A 131 -5.42 10.83 6.37
C SER A 131 -5.09 12.11 5.60
N ALA A 132 -5.87 13.17 5.83
CA ALA A 132 -5.59 14.49 5.22
C ALA A 132 -4.17 14.97 5.54
N VAL A 133 -3.73 14.77 6.77
CA VAL A 133 -2.36 15.13 7.21
C VAL A 133 -1.31 14.30 6.46
N GLY A 134 -1.52 13.00 6.32
CA GLY A 134 -0.57 12.12 5.63
C GLY A 134 -0.44 12.43 4.14
N ILE A 135 -1.55 12.76 3.47
CA ILE A 135 -1.54 13.20 2.07
C ILE A 135 -0.71 14.48 1.94
N ILE A 136 -0.97 15.48 2.78
CA ILE A 136 -0.24 16.77 2.76
C ILE A 136 1.26 16.52 3.00
N VAL A 137 1.61 15.75 4.02
CA VAL A 137 3.01 15.42 4.34
C VAL A 137 3.70 14.73 3.17
N THR A 138 3.06 13.75 2.56
CA THR A 138 3.63 13.02 1.40
C THR A 138 3.84 13.92 0.21
N VAL A 139 2.86 14.80 -0.10
CA VAL A 139 2.98 15.78 -1.19
C VAL A 139 4.11 16.79 -0.91
N VAL A 140 4.24 17.27 0.32
CA VAL A 140 5.32 18.19 0.72
C VAL A 140 6.70 17.52 0.58
N ILE A 141 6.86 16.27 1.04
CA ILE A 141 8.11 15.51 0.89
C ILE A 141 8.47 15.35 -0.59
N PHE A 142 7.50 14.96 -1.41
CA PHE A 142 7.72 14.80 -2.85
C PHE A 142 8.10 16.11 -3.53
N ALA A 143 7.34 17.18 -3.27
CA ALA A 143 7.60 18.51 -3.84
C ALA A 143 8.98 19.05 -3.40
N ALA A 144 9.36 18.86 -2.15
CA ALA A 144 10.70 19.24 -1.66
C ALA A 144 11.81 18.48 -2.39
N GLY A 145 11.63 17.18 -2.59
CA GLY A 145 12.58 16.35 -3.35
C GLY A 145 12.75 16.84 -4.78
N VAL A 146 11.65 17.09 -5.49
CA VAL A 146 11.65 17.62 -6.86
C VAL A 146 12.29 19.01 -6.92
N ALA A 147 11.95 19.91 -5.99
CA ALA A 147 12.51 21.26 -5.94
C ALA A 147 14.04 21.24 -5.75
N ILE A 148 14.54 20.38 -4.86
CA ILE A 148 15.99 20.19 -4.66
C ILE A 148 16.66 19.71 -5.96
N MET A 149 16.06 18.74 -6.65
CA MET A 149 16.61 18.21 -7.90
C MET A 149 16.65 19.29 -8.99
N MET A 150 15.57 20.07 -9.13
CA MET A 150 15.52 21.18 -10.09
C MET A 150 16.57 22.26 -9.78
N TYR A 151 16.72 22.62 -8.52
CA TYR A 151 17.72 23.58 -8.07
C TYR A 151 19.16 23.13 -8.41
N VAL A 152 19.49 21.88 -8.11
CA VAL A 152 20.81 21.31 -8.42
C VAL A 152 21.05 21.25 -9.93
N ASN A 153 20.04 20.87 -10.72
CA ASN A 153 20.14 20.83 -12.17
C ASN A 153 20.37 22.24 -12.77
N LYS A 154 19.68 23.26 -12.24
CA LYS A 154 19.87 24.66 -12.68
C LYS A 154 21.30 25.11 -12.43
N ILE A 155 21.82 24.94 -11.21
CA ILE A 155 23.21 25.30 -10.87
C ILE A 155 24.21 24.54 -11.76
N SER A 156 23.92 23.27 -12.07
CA SER A 156 24.79 22.45 -12.93
C SER A 156 24.90 23.03 -14.34
N LYS A 157 23.78 23.47 -14.91
CA LYS A 157 23.76 24.12 -16.23
C LYS A 157 24.52 25.43 -16.22
N GLU A 158 24.29 26.31 -15.24
CA GLU A 158 24.96 27.57 -15.13
C GLU A 158 26.50 27.43 -15.04
N ILE A 159 26.99 26.45 -14.28
CA ILE A 159 28.44 26.20 -14.18
C ILE A 159 29.00 25.65 -15.48
N ASN A 160 28.31 24.74 -16.17
CA ASN A 160 28.80 24.23 -17.45
C ASN A 160 28.89 25.34 -18.49
N THR A 161 27.89 26.23 -18.56
CA THR A 161 27.94 27.40 -19.47
C THR A 161 29.09 28.33 -19.15
N MET A 162 29.39 28.58 -17.87
CA MET A 162 30.54 29.43 -17.48
C MET A 162 31.88 28.77 -17.84
N VAL A 163 32.01 27.48 -17.70
CA VAL A 163 33.22 26.74 -18.08
C VAL A 163 33.43 26.76 -19.58
N GLU A 164 32.41 26.60 -20.39
CA GLU A 164 32.46 26.70 -21.84
C GLU A 164 32.86 28.10 -22.32
N GLN A 165 32.35 29.15 -21.67
CA GLN A 165 32.72 30.52 -21.98
C GLN A 165 34.16 30.91 -21.61
N GLN A 166 34.74 30.22 -20.62
CA GLN A 166 36.15 30.42 -20.25
C GLN A 166 37.13 29.63 -21.13
N ALA A 167 36.65 28.63 -21.84
CA ALA A 167 37.44 27.78 -22.70
C ALA A 167 37.47 28.25 -24.18
N ALA A 168 36.61 29.22 -24.52
CA ALA A 168 36.52 29.82 -25.84
C ALA A 168 37.30 31.15 -25.88
#